data_fded09a255d279c7d358cb32f176659e
#
_entry.id   fded09a255d279c7d358cb32f176659e
#
_cell.length_a   1.000
_cell.length_b   1.000
_cell.length_c   1.000
_cell.angle_alpha   90.00
_cell.angle_beta   90.00
_cell.angle_gamma   90.00
#
_symmetry.space_group_name_H-M   'P 1'
#
loop_
_entity.id
_entity.type
_entity.pdbx_description
1 polymer ?
#
loop_
_entity_poly.entity_id
_entity_poly.type
_entity_poly.pdbx_seq_one_letter_code
_entity_poly.pdbx_strand_id
1 'polypeptide(L)'
;DRGREITMALTQRDFPEQQMKALNLYYVTMTNYDATFNNVHVIYDKDNLNNTLGEVIANAGKKQIRIAETEKYPHVTFFFSGGREKEFE
;
A
#
# COMPACT_ATOMS: atom_id res chain seq x y z
N ASP A 1 5.49 1.07 -1.43
CA ASP A 1 5.77 2.42 -1.94
C ASP A 1 6.46 2.42 -3.28
N ARG A 2 7.61 1.78 -3.38
CA ARG A 2 8.36 1.75 -4.65
C ARG A 2 7.61 1.01 -5.76
N GLY A 3 6.92 -0.08 -5.43
CA GLY A 3 6.08 -0.79 -6.39
C GLY A 3 4.95 0.08 -6.92
N ARG A 4 4.31 0.86 -6.07
CA ARG A 4 3.29 1.82 -6.46
C ARG A 4 3.87 2.94 -7.33
N GLU A 5 5.01 3.49 -6.95
CA GLU A 5 5.67 4.57 -7.68
C GLU A 5 6.11 4.13 -9.08
N ILE A 6 6.74 2.96 -9.20
CA ILE A 6 7.17 2.46 -10.51
C ILE A 6 5.99 2.10 -11.41
N THR A 7 4.92 1.56 -10.85
CA THR A 7 3.70 1.30 -11.60
C THR A 7 3.12 2.59 -12.17
N MET A 8 3.04 3.64 -11.36
CA MET A 8 2.58 4.95 -11.81
C MET A 8 3.46 5.51 -12.92
N ALA A 9 4.78 5.46 -12.74
CA ALA A 9 5.72 6.03 -13.71
C ALA A 9 5.69 5.31 -15.06
N LEU A 10 5.51 3.98 -15.06
CA LEU A 10 5.55 3.19 -16.28
C LEU A 10 4.21 3.11 -17.00
N THR A 11 3.08 3.18 -16.31
CA THR A 11 1.80 2.81 -16.91
C THR A 11 0.67 3.82 -16.75
N GLN A 12 0.71 4.72 -15.76
CA GLN A 12 -0.49 5.47 -15.39
C GLN A 12 -0.53 6.89 -15.96
N ARG A 13 0.59 7.57 -16.02
CA ARG A 13 0.63 8.92 -16.55
C ARG A 13 1.99 9.29 -17.09
N ASP A 14 2.01 10.36 -17.92
CA ASP A 14 3.23 10.97 -18.43
C ASP A 14 3.87 11.85 -17.35
N PHE A 15 5.20 11.94 -17.40
CA PHE A 15 5.99 12.87 -16.59
C PHE A 15 6.85 13.73 -17.52
N PRO A 16 6.27 14.82 -18.10
CA PRO A 16 6.97 15.63 -19.10
C PRO A 16 8.25 16.27 -18.57
N GLU A 17 8.29 16.60 -17.28
CA GLU A 17 9.47 17.22 -16.66
C GLU A 17 10.69 16.29 -16.66
N GLN A 18 10.46 14.99 -16.63
CA GLN A 18 11.49 13.96 -16.72
C GLN A 18 11.57 13.32 -18.11
N GLN A 19 10.86 13.85 -19.09
CA GLN A 19 10.77 13.30 -20.44
C GLN A 19 10.30 11.84 -20.47
N MET A 20 9.35 11.50 -19.59
CA MET A 20 8.81 10.15 -19.47
C MET A 20 7.36 10.11 -19.95
N LYS A 21 7.01 9.03 -20.66
CA LYS A 21 5.65 8.75 -21.10
C LYS A 21 5.18 7.41 -20.55
N ALA A 22 3.89 7.31 -20.24
CA ALA A 22 3.28 6.03 -19.91
C ALA A 22 3.41 5.06 -21.08
N LEU A 23 3.78 3.82 -20.79
CA LEU A 23 3.98 2.78 -21.77
C LEU A 23 2.73 1.90 -21.88
N ASN A 24 2.46 1.42 -23.09
CA ASN A 24 1.38 0.46 -23.32
C ASN A 24 1.89 -0.95 -23.03
N LEU A 25 1.79 -1.37 -21.78
CA LEU A 25 2.32 -2.64 -21.30
C LEU A 25 1.20 -3.55 -20.79
N TYR A 26 1.40 -4.87 -20.93
CA TYR A 26 0.69 -5.83 -20.10
C TYR A 26 1.40 -5.89 -18.74
N TYR A 27 0.92 -5.12 -17.78
CA TYR A 27 1.58 -4.89 -16.52
C TYR A 27 0.93 -5.70 -15.40
N VAL A 28 1.75 -6.45 -14.66
CA VAL A 28 1.29 -7.34 -13.59
C VAL A 28 1.93 -6.93 -12.29
N THR A 29 1.15 -6.87 -11.23
CA THR A 29 1.61 -6.60 -9.87
C THR A 29 1.31 -7.78 -8.95
N MET A 30 2.10 -7.93 -7.92
CA MET A 30 1.87 -9.00 -6.94
C MET A 30 0.58 -8.77 -6.16
N THR A 31 0.30 -7.52 -5.83
CA THR A 31 -0.90 -7.13 -5.09
C THR A 31 -1.43 -5.79 -5.61
N ASN A 32 -2.61 -5.43 -5.18
CA ASN A 32 -3.22 -4.15 -5.54
C ASN A 32 -2.57 -3.01 -4.74
N TYR A 33 -1.75 -2.20 -5.42
CA TYR A 33 -1.07 -1.06 -4.80
C TYR A 33 -1.96 0.18 -4.70
N ASP A 34 -2.88 0.35 -5.65
CA ASP A 34 -3.77 1.51 -5.69
C ASP A 34 -5.01 1.15 -6.52
N ALA A 35 -6.17 1.27 -5.90
CA ALA A 35 -7.44 0.93 -6.56
C ALA A 35 -7.77 1.85 -7.75
N THR A 36 -7.11 3.00 -7.85
CA THR A 36 -7.31 3.95 -8.96
C THR A 36 -6.48 3.62 -10.20
N PHE A 37 -5.54 2.68 -10.12
CA PHE A 37 -4.73 2.28 -11.26
C PHE A 37 -5.55 1.54 -12.31
N ASN A 38 -5.33 1.92 -13.57
CA ASN A 38 -5.98 1.34 -14.74
C ASN A 38 -5.03 0.35 -15.45
N ASN A 39 -5.61 -0.69 -16.07
CA ASN A 39 -4.87 -1.65 -16.91
C ASN A 39 -3.72 -2.35 -16.19
N VAL A 40 -3.85 -2.56 -14.89
CA VAL A 40 -2.91 -3.32 -14.08
C VAL A 40 -3.56 -4.64 -13.69
N HIS A 41 -2.84 -5.74 -13.93
CA HIS A 41 -3.30 -7.08 -13.59
C HIS A 41 -2.70 -7.50 -12.25
N VAL A 42 -3.56 -7.76 -11.27
CA VAL A 42 -3.17 -8.09 -9.90
C VAL A 42 -3.19 -9.61 -9.72
N ILE A 43 -2.09 -10.20 -9.22
CA ILE A 43 -2.01 -11.64 -8.97
C ILE A 43 -2.77 -12.02 -7.70
N TYR A 44 -2.55 -11.30 -6.62
CA TYR A 44 -3.17 -11.56 -5.32
C TYR A 44 -3.94 -10.34 -4.84
N ASP A 45 -5.24 -10.49 -4.66
CA ASP A 45 -6.05 -9.47 -4.03
C ASP A 45 -5.78 -9.40 -2.52
N LYS A 46 -6.11 -8.25 -1.93
CA LYS A 46 -5.99 -8.06 -0.49
C LYS A 46 -7.07 -8.83 0.25
N ASP A 47 -6.65 -9.60 1.23
CA ASP A 47 -7.56 -10.23 2.18
C ASP A 47 -7.69 -9.36 3.44
N ASN A 48 -8.87 -9.44 4.07
CA ASN A 48 -9.05 -8.85 5.39
C ASN A 48 -8.37 -9.74 6.42
N LEU A 49 -7.32 -9.19 7.05
CA LEU A 49 -6.58 -9.90 8.08
C LEU A 49 -7.18 -9.61 9.46
N ASN A 50 -7.36 -10.67 10.24
CA ASN A 50 -7.81 -10.59 11.62
C ASN A 50 -6.67 -11.00 12.55
N ASN A 51 -6.76 -10.61 13.81
CA ASN A 51 -5.77 -10.95 14.84
C ASN A 51 -4.35 -10.49 14.48
N THR A 52 -4.24 -9.32 13.85
CA THR A 52 -2.93 -8.67 13.71
C THR A 52 -2.38 -8.29 15.08
N LEU A 53 -1.07 -8.08 15.17
CA LEU A 53 -0.44 -7.78 16.47
C LEU A 53 -1.09 -6.56 17.15
N GLY A 54 -1.36 -5.50 16.39
CA GLY A 54 -2.02 -4.30 16.94
C GLY A 54 -3.41 -4.60 17.50
N GLU A 55 -4.18 -5.41 16.79
CA GLU A 55 -5.52 -5.82 17.25
C GLU A 55 -5.46 -6.66 18.52
N VAL A 56 -4.55 -7.61 18.59
CA VAL A 56 -4.36 -8.46 19.79
C VAL A 56 -3.97 -7.62 21.00
N ILE A 57 -3.06 -6.67 20.85
CA ILE A 57 -2.64 -5.74 21.91
C ILE A 57 -3.81 -4.89 22.37
N ALA A 58 -4.58 -4.33 21.44
CA ALA A 58 -5.74 -3.50 21.75
C ALA A 58 -6.83 -4.33 22.49
N ASN A 59 -7.12 -5.52 22.02
CA ASN A 59 -8.11 -6.41 22.65
C ASN A 59 -7.69 -6.86 24.05
N ALA A 60 -6.40 -6.89 24.34
CA ALA A 60 -5.87 -7.14 25.68
C ALA A 60 -5.93 -5.92 26.60
N GLY A 61 -6.50 -4.80 26.15
CA GLY A 61 -6.60 -3.56 26.91
C GLY A 61 -5.28 -2.85 27.12
N LYS A 62 -4.27 -3.16 26.30
CA LYS A 62 -2.94 -2.56 26.41
C LYS A 62 -2.79 -1.42 25.41
N LYS A 63 -2.00 -0.42 25.80
CA LYS A 63 -1.67 0.71 24.94
C LYS A 63 -0.49 0.38 24.04
N GLN A 64 -0.49 0.95 22.85
CA GLN A 64 0.61 0.81 21.91
C GLN A 64 0.88 2.16 21.22
N ILE A 65 2.11 2.37 20.84
CA ILE A 65 2.51 3.51 20.03
C ILE A 65 3.32 3.03 18.84
N ARG A 66 3.13 3.66 17.70
CA ARG A 66 3.86 3.37 16.47
C ARG A 66 4.49 4.65 15.96
N ILE A 67 5.79 4.62 15.76
CA ILE A 67 6.56 5.81 15.40
C ILE A 67 7.42 5.48 14.19
N ALA A 68 7.42 6.36 13.21
CA ALA A 68 8.27 6.25 12.04
C ALA A 68 8.50 7.63 11.44
N GLU A 69 9.54 7.75 10.64
CA GLU A 69 9.70 8.94 9.80
C GLU A 69 8.61 8.93 8.69
N THR A 70 8.46 10.06 7.98
CA THR A 70 7.34 10.29 7.05
C THR A 70 7.21 9.22 5.98
N GLU A 71 8.31 8.76 5.42
CA GLU A 71 8.29 7.74 4.35
C GLU A 71 7.82 6.38 4.86
N LYS A 72 8.02 6.09 6.14
CA LYS A 72 7.63 4.83 6.79
C LYS A 72 6.32 4.89 7.56
N TYR A 73 5.67 6.03 7.57
CA TYR A 73 4.35 6.16 8.19
C TYR A 73 3.36 5.08 7.70
N PRO A 74 3.19 4.86 6.38
CA PRO A 74 2.29 3.81 5.92
C PRO A 74 2.71 2.41 6.36
N HIS A 75 4.01 2.15 6.53
CA HIS A 75 4.50 0.83 6.93
C HIS A 75 4.09 0.48 8.36
N VAL A 76 4.21 1.41 9.30
CA VAL A 76 3.87 1.16 10.71
C VAL A 76 2.39 1.31 11.02
N THR A 77 1.60 1.86 10.11
CA THR A 77 0.16 2.01 10.25
C THR A 77 -0.58 1.03 9.35
N PHE A 78 -0.72 1.35 8.08
CA PHE A 78 -1.53 0.59 7.12
C PHE A 78 -1.00 -0.83 6.91
N PHE A 79 0.28 -0.97 6.55
CA PHE A 79 0.84 -2.30 6.24
C PHE A 79 0.97 -3.17 7.48
N PHE A 80 1.42 -2.60 8.59
CA PHE A 80 1.53 -3.34 9.85
C PHE A 80 0.17 -3.81 10.38
N SER A 81 -0.89 -3.08 10.07
CA SER A 81 -2.27 -3.44 10.44
C SER A 81 -2.98 -4.31 9.40
N GLY A 82 -2.25 -4.86 8.44
CA GLY A 82 -2.80 -5.76 7.43
C GLY A 82 -3.74 -5.08 6.44
N GLY A 83 -3.51 -3.81 6.16
CA GLY A 83 -4.32 -3.03 5.24
C GLY A 83 -5.50 -2.29 5.89
N ARG A 84 -5.56 -2.26 7.21
CA ARG A 84 -6.55 -1.51 7.96
C ARG A 84 -6.09 -0.07 8.20
N GLU A 85 -6.86 0.90 7.76
CA GLU A 85 -6.56 2.32 7.97
C GLU A 85 -7.04 2.83 9.33
N LYS A 86 -8.15 2.27 9.83
CA LYS A 86 -8.73 2.69 11.10
C LYS A 86 -7.86 2.24 12.28
N GLU A 87 -7.64 3.14 13.22
CA GLU A 87 -6.95 2.83 14.46
C GLU A 87 -7.72 1.80 15.32
N PHE A 88 -7.02 1.19 16.25
CA PHE A 88 -7.62 0.27 17.23
C PHE A 88 -8.01 1.05 18.49
N GLU A 89 -9.20 0.79 18.98
CA GLU A 89 -9.73 1.38 20.22
C GLU A 89 -9.17 0.68 21.47
#